data_01a33d01e78105d59beed8de902fcf0d
#
_entry.id   01a33d01e78105d59beed8de902fcf0d
#
_cell.length_a   1.000
_cell.length_b   1.000
_cell.length_c   1.000
_cell.angle_alpha   90.00
_cell.angle_beta   90.00
_cell.angle_gamma   90.00
#
_symmetry.space_group_name_H-M   'P 1'
#
loop_
_entity.id
_entity.type
_entity.pdbx_description
1 polymer ?
#
loop_
_entity_poly.entity_id
_entity_poly.type
_entity_poly.pdbx_seq_one_letter_code
_entity_poly.pdbx_strand_id
1 'polypeptide(L)'
;MVGLIAACGVGVSTKEPPPSGRSAPSPADPAPADPSPRPTRSAAGDATAAPSVDAVGAQEPVQVPPVPLIEIPDLAALDDAQQGLTASLDAAVADLVDLTDVDLSGLTVVPARCDAQGNLVRDDATVLYGDGSGSYFGADGNESTWNYGDGSGSDIDGDSSTWNYGDGSGSYIDGNMSIWNYGDGSGSYIDGDVSIWIYGDGSGSHIDGSASIWNYGDGSGSYVDGSASIWNYGDGSGSYITGRVSMRNNGDGTGTVNGVATAMEPLPPLPRLGASPPLAALQPLAPSCGTLVTLPGGVLFDFGSAELRPEAGAVLDAVAEALGGPLARTSTVTVEGHTDSVSDDAFNLALSQRRADSVVDALVGRGVGAPLEAVGFGETLPVAANEIGGVDNPAGRQLNRRVEILIPPV
;
A
#
# COMPACT_ATOMS: atom_id res chain seq x y z
N MET A 1 -3.54 29.95 45.57
CA MET A 1 -2.42 29.67 44.66
C MET A 1 -2.56 28.21 44.26
N VAL A 2 -3.13 27.98 43.09
CA VAL A 2 -3.34 26.61 42.55
C VAL A 2 -2.18 26.35 41.58
N GLY A 3 -1.32 25.40 41.95
CA GLY A 3 -0.19 25.00 41.12
C GLY A 3 -0.66 24.02 40.07
N LEU A 4 -0.57 24.39 38.80
CA LEU A 4 -0.71 23.47 37.65
C LEU A 4 0.51 22.58 37.63
N ILE A 5 0.31 21.27 37.80
CA ILE A 5 1.31 20.27 37.47
C ILE A 5 1.10 19.91 35.98
N ALA A 6 2.04 20.34 35.15
CA ALA A 6 2.11 19.92 33.77
C ALA A 6 2.57 18.43 33.72
N ALA A 7 1.69 17.54 33.35
CA ALA A 7 2.04 16.18 32.99
C ALA A 7 2.77 16.21 31.64
N CYS A 8 4.09 15.91 31.65
CA CYS A 8 4.81 15.52 30.44
C CYS A 8 4.27 14.15 29.98
N GLY A 9 3.31 14.18 29.08
CA GLY A 9 2.94 13.00 28.31
C GLY A 9 4.11 12.67 27.38
N VAL A 10 4.72 11.53 27.56
CA VAL A 10 5.50 10.86 26.51
C VAL A 10 4.46 10.53 25.42
N GLY A 11 4.43 11.33 24.38
CA GLY A 11 3.59 11.06 23.23
C GLY A 11 4.11 9.80 22.54
N VAL A 12 3.47 8.68 22.79
CA VAL A 12 3.40 7.63 21.79
C VAL A 12 2.68 8.31 20.62
N SER A 13 3.43 8.62 19.58
CA SER A 13 2.86 9.10 18.32
C SER A 13 2.12 7.91 17.71
N THR A 14 0.89 7.68 18.19
CA THR A 14 -0.07 6.93 17.41
C THR A 14 -0.33 7.80 16.18
N LYS A 15 0.40 7.56 15.10
CA LYS A 15 0.01 8.06 13.79
C LYS A 15 -1.41 7.52 13.59
N GLU A 16 -2.41 8.37 13.76
CA GLU A 16 -3.77 8.00 13.38
C GLU A 16 -3.73 7.49 11.95
N PRO A 17 -4.37 6.37 11.64
CA PRO A 17 -4.52 5.93 10.26
C PRO A 17 -5.12 7.09 9.47
N PRO A 18 -4.66 7.37 8.25
CA PRO A 18 -5.31 8.36 7.42
C PRO A 18 -6.78 7.95 7.28
N PRO A 19 -7.73 8.90 7.30
CA PRO A 19 -9.15 8.59 7.27
C PRO A 19 -9.47 7.68 6.08
N SER A 20 -10.12 6.56 6.34
CA SER A 20 -10.69 5.67 5.34
C SER A 20 -11.50 6.51 4.34
N GLY A 21 -11.27 6.31 3.04
CA GLY A 21 -11.94 7.06 1.97
C GLY A 21 -11.08 8.14 1.30
N ARG A 22 -9.75 8.06 1.34
CA ARG A 22 -8.94 8.78 0.39
C ARG A 22 -9.00 8.06 -0.95
N SER A 23 -9.85 8.58 -1.84
CA SER A 23 -9.68 8.34 -3.28
C SER A 23 -8.28 8.75 -3.68
N ALA A 24 -7.69 8.04 -4.65
CA ALA A 24 -6.44 8.45 -5.28
C ALA A 24 -6.49 9.97 -5.51
N PRO A 25 -5.39 10.70 -5.34
CA PRO A 25 -5.34 12.07 -5.79
C PRO A 25 -5.81 12.05 -7.24
N SER A 26 -6.95 12.70 -7.49
CA SER A 26 -7.48 12.86 -8.85
C SER A 26 -6.30 13.30 -9.73
N PRO A 27 -6.21 12.88 -11.00
CA PRO A 27 -5.18 13.32 -11.93
C PRO A 27 -5.31 14.82 -12.22
N ALA A 28 -5.27 15.62 -11.16
CA ALA A 28 -5.39 17.06 -11.13
C ALA A 28 -4.04 17.77 -11.17
N ASP A 29 -2.93 17.02 -11.15
CA ASP A 29 -1.71 17.56 -11.72
C ASP A 29 -1.92 17.49 -13.23
N PRO A 30 -2.04 18.65 -13.90
CA PRO A 30 -2.26 18.65 -15.33
C PRO A 30 -1.11 17.86 -15.95
N ALA A 31 -1.44 16.86 -16.76
CA ALA A 31 -0.51 16.41 -17.78
C ALA A 31 0.21 17.65 -18.30
N PRO A 32 1.56 17.66 -18.34
CA PRO A 32 2.29 18.84 -18.75
C PRO A 32 1.62 19.35 -20.02
N ALA A 33 1.16 20.61 -19.99
CA ALA A 33 0.36 21.18 -21.06
C ALA A 33 1.07 20.92 -22.38
N ASP A 34 0.34 20.43 -23.37
CA ASP A 34 0.86 20.27 -24.74
C ASP A 34 1.70 21.50 -25.11
N PRO A 35 3.01 21.38 -25.24
CA PRO A 35 3.91 22.54 -25.31
C PRO A 35 3.74 23.37 -26.58
N SER A 36 2.90 22.92 -27.50
CA SER A 36 2.62 23.64 -28.71
C SER A 36 1.27 23.27 -29.31
N PRO A 37 0.44 24.26 -29.70
CA PRO A 37 -0.76 23.95 -30.42
C PRO A 37 -0.38 23.20 -31.72
N ARG A 38 -1.03 22.04 -31.94
CA ARG A 38 -0.90 21.27 -33.17
C ARG A 38 -0.95 22.22 -34.36
N PRO A 39 0.10 22.28 -35.22
CA PRO A 39 0.09 23.18 -36.32
C PRO A 39 -1.10 22.84 -37.24
N THR A 40 -2.05 23.76 -37.34
CA THR A 40 -3.19 23.63 -38.25
C THR A 40 -2.67 23.58 -39.68
N ARG A 41 -3.09 22.57 -40.44
CA ARG A 41 -2.81 22.44 -41.87
C ARG A 41 -3.23 23.73 -42.53
N SER A 42 -2.27 24.53 -43.01
CA SER A 42 -2.57 25.69 -43.87
C SER A 42 -3.17 25.15 -45.16
N ALA A 43 -4.38 25.60 -45.49
CA ALA A 43 -5.06 25.19 -46.70
C ALA A 43 -4.14 25.35 -47.93
N ALA A 44 -4.13 24.30 -48.75
CA ALA A 44 -3.32 24.24 -49.97
C ALA A 44 -3.55 25.46 -50.86
N GLY A 45 -2.49 26.17 -51.12
CA GLY A 45 -2.45 27.06 -52.30
C GLY A 45 -2.43 26.23 -53.59
N ASP A 46 -3.11 26.73 -54.58
CA ASP A 46 -3.37 26.18 -55.91
C ASP A 46 -2.25 25.31 -56.49
N ALA A 47 -2.64 24.13 -56.96
CA ALA A 47 -1.79 23.19 -57.67
C ALA A 47 -1.39 23.76 -59.07
N THR A 48 -0.18 24.27 -59.14
CA THR A 48 0.47 24.45 -60.44
C THR A 48 1.12 23.13 -60.83
N ALA A 49 0.84 22.63 -62.03
CA ALA A 49 1.27 21.36 -62.58
C ALA A 49 2.79 21.11 -62.41
N ALA A 50 3.12 19.89 -61.98
CA ALA A 50 4.50 19.44 -61.82
C ALA A 50 5.22 19.33 -63.16
N PRO A 51 6.51 19.74 -63.24
CA PRO A 51 7.36 19.37 -64.36
C PRO A 51 7.75 17.88 -64.25
N SER A 52 7.61 17.14 -65.35
CA SER A 52 8.10 15.78 -65.50
C SER A 52 9.63 15.74 -65.34
N VAL A 53 10.13 15.01 -64.32
CA VAL A 53 11.56 14.76 -64.13
C VAL A 53 11.92 13.41 -64.73
N ASP A 54 12.81 13.45 -65.70
CA ASP A 54 13.49 12.28 -66.25
C ASP A 54 14.29 11.55 -65.15
N ALA A 55 14.25 10.21 -65.20
CA ALA A 55 14.85 9.30 -64.24
C ALA A 55 16.37 9.50 -64.13
N VAL A 56 16.83 10.05 -63.04
CA VAL A 56 18.21 9.95 -62.57
C VAL A 56 18.24 8.95 -61.41
N GLY A 57 19.15 7.98 -61.49
CA GLY A 57 19.42 6.81 -60.66
C GLY A 57 18.79 6.80 -59.26
N ALA A 58 18.25 5.66 -58.88
CA ALA A 58 17.54 5.41 -57.64
C ALA A 58 18.40 5.83 -56.41
N GLN A 59 18.25 7.10 -55.98
CA GLN A 59 18.59 7.53 -54.65
C GLN A 59 17.46 7.02 -53.73
N GLU A 60 17.84 6.44 -52.58
CA GLU A 60 16.85 6.09 -51.55
C GLU A 60 15.96 7.31 -51.28
N PRO A 61 14.62 7.12 -51.19
CA PRO A 61 13.71 8.23 -50.96
C PRO A 61 14.11 8.92 -49.63
N VAL A 62 14.25 10.23 -49.69
CA VAL A 62 14.49 11.04 -48.49
C VAL A 62 13.24 11.01 -47.65
N GLN A 63 13.36 10.57 -46.39
CA GLN A 63 12.21 10.44 -45.50
C GLN A 63 12.34 11.36 -44.27
N VAL A 64 11.20 11.84 -43.78
CA VAL A 64 11.09 12.41 -42.44
C VAL A 64 11.44 11.31 -41.41
N PRO A 65 12.34 11.54 -40.46
CA PRO A 65 12.61 10.58 -39.43
C PRO A 65 11.34 10.19 -38.69
N PRO A 66 11.19 8.92 -38.24
CA PRO A 66 10.04 8.53 -37.44
C PRO A 66 10.08 9.23 -36.07
N VAL A 67 8.91 9.52 -35.51
CA VAL A 67 8.78 9.88 -34.09
C VAL A 67 9.20 8.66 -33.27
N PRO A 68 10.11 8.80 -32.29
CA PRO A 68 10.46 7.70 -31.39
C PRO A 68 9.20 7.16 -30.69
N LEU A 69 9.18 5.87 -30.44
CA LEU A 69 8.11 5.27 -29.64
C LEU A 69 8.34 5.54 -28.16
N ILE A 70 7.26 5.77 -27.43
CA ILE A 70 7.30 5.81 -25.96
C ILE A 70 7.45 4.36 -25.48
N GLU A 71 8.58 4.08 -24.86
CA GLU A 71 8.79 2.83 -24.15
C GLU A 71 8.20 3.00 -22.75
N ILE A 72 7.15 2.23 -22.45
CA ILE A 72 6.56 2.20 -21.12
C ILE A 72 7.53 1.40 -20.25
N PRO A 73 8.05 1.96 -19.13
CA PRO A 73 8.88 1.21 -18.21
C PRO A 73 8.14 -0.02 -17.70
N ASP A 74 8.89 -1.02 -17.31
CA ASP A 74 8.31 -2.16 -16.64
C ASP A 74 7.67 -1.69 -15.32
N LEU A 75 6.35 -1.73 -15.24
CA LEU A 75 5.60 -1.39 -14.03
C LEU A 75 5.63 -2.54 -13.01
N ALA A 76 6.44 -3.58 -13.24
CA ALA A 76 6.61 -4.71 -12.33
C ALA A 76 6.96 -4.25 -10.90
N ALA A 77 7.68 -3.14 -10.73
CA ALA A 77 7.97 -2.61 -9.40
C ALA A 77 6.69 -2.25 -8.62
N LEU A 78 5.65 -1.71 -9.25
CA LEU A 78 4.36 -1.48 -8.61
C LEU A 78 3.63 -2.80 -8.34
N ASP A 79 3.64 -3.73 -9.31
CA ASP A 79 2.99 -5.04 -9.16
C ASP A 79 3.68 -5.86 -8.07
N ASP A 80 5.02 -5.87 -8.03
CA ASP A 80 5.81 -6.55 -6.99
C ASP A 80 5.57 -5.93 -5.61
N ALA A 81 5.49 -4.61 -5.52
CA ALA A 81 5.20 -3.90 -4.28
C ALA A 81 3.77 -4.18 -3.79
N GLN A 82 2.77 -4.24 -4.68
CA GLN A 82 1.40 -4.63 -4.34
C GLN A 82 1.30 -6.10 -3.90
N GLN A 83 2.07 -7.00 -4.52
CA GLN A 83 2.18 -8.39 -4.08
C GLN A 83 2.89 -8.47 -2.72
N GLY A 84 3.93 -7.68 -2.49
CA GLY A 84 4.61 -7.56 -1.20
C GLY A 84 3.66 -7.11 -0.10
N LEU A 85 2.89 -6.04 -0.32
CA LEU A 85 1.85 -5.57 0.60
C LEU A 85 0.85 -6.68 0.93
N THR A 86 0.34 -7.41 -0.07
CA THR A 86 -0.58 -8.52 0.15
C THR A 86 0.08 -9.65 0.94
N ALA A 87 1.33 -10.01 0.60
CA ALA A 87 2.06 -11.09 1.28
C ALA A 87 2.40 -10.74 2.73
N SER A 88 2.76 -9.48 3.02
CA SER A 88 3.01 -9.00 4.39
C SER A 88 1.74 -9.07 5.22
N LEU A 89 0.60 -8.67 4.67
CA LEU A 89 -0.71 -8.77 5.32
C LEU A 89 -1.13 -10.23 5.53
N ASP A 90 -1.00 -11.08 4.51
CA ASP A 90 -1.32 -12.51 4.60
C ASP A 90 -0.42 -13.22 5.64
N ALA A 91 0.87 -12.90 5.67
CA ALA A 91 1.79 -13.44 6.67
C ALA A 91 1.46 -12.95 8.09
N ALA A 92 1.02 -11.69 8.22
CA ALA A 92 0.62 -11.13 9.51
C ALA A 92 -0.64 -11.78 10.07
N VAL A 93 -1.51 -12.33 9.21
CA VAL A 93 -2.89 -12.71 9.59
C VAL A 93 -3.30 -14.12 9.17
N ALA A 94 -2.33 -14.88 8.64
CA ALA A 94 -2.61 -16.18 8.04
C ALA A 94 -3.42 -17.17 8.88
N ASP A 95 -3.99 -16.89 10.06
CA ASP A 95 -4.75 -17.83 10.90
C ASP A 95 -5.57 -17.22 12.05
N LEU A 96 -6.17 -16.03 11.96
CA LEU A 96 -7.05 -15.47 13.01
C LEU A 96 -8.45 -16.09 13.04
N VAL A 97 -9.01 -16.24 14.24
CA VAL A 97 -10.46 -16.55 14.42
C VAL A 97 -11.28 -15.30 14.10
N ASP A 98 -12.32 -15.45 13.28
CA ASP A 98 -13.23 -14.37 12.96
C ASP A 98 -14.05 -13.98 14.22
N LEU A 99 -13.74 -12.79 14.75
CA LEU A 99 -14.42 -12.19 15.91
C LEU A 99 -15.22 -10.94 15.52
N THR A 100 -15.48 -10.73 14.22
CA THR A 100 -16.10 -9.51 13.69
C THR A 100 -17.52 -9.25 14.21
N ASP A 101 -18.21 -10.28 14.68
CA ASP A 101 -19.59 -10.18 15.20
C ASP A 101 -19.65 -9.86 16.72
N VAL A 102 -18.50 -9.70 17.40
CA VAL A 102 -18.46 -9.52 18.86
C VAL A 102 -17.90 -8.13 19.22
N ASP A 103 -18.61 -7.40 20.08
CA ASP A 103 -18.12 -6.13 20.61
C ASP A 103 -17.00 -6.35 21.65
N LEU A 104 -15.78 -6.33 21.17
CA LEU A 104 -14.55 -6.41 21.98
C LEU A 104 -13.97 -5.03 22.29
N SER A 105 -14.77 -3.97 22.25
CA SER A 105 -14.33 -2.60 22.52
C SER A 105 -13.60 -2.50 23.90
N GLY A 106 -12.38 -1.99 23.87
CA GLY A 106 -11.52 -1.86 25.06
C GLY A 106 -10.64 -3.09 25.35
N LEU A 107 -10.67 -4.12 24.51
CA LEU A 107 -9.72 -5.23 24.52
C LEU A 107 -8.76 -5.11 23.33
N THR A 108 -7.55 -5.64 23.51
CA THR A 108 -6.63 -5.81 22.40
C THR A 108 -6.78 -7.21 21.84
N VAL A 109 -7.11 -7.32 20.58
CA VAL A 109 -7.20 -8.57 19.83
C VAL A 109 -6.13 -8.55 18.78
N VAL A 110 -5.23 -9.52 18.83
CA VAL A 110 -4.11 -9.62 17.87
C VAL A 110 -4.04 -11.00 17.27
N PRO A 111 -3.51 -11.15 16.04
CA PRO A 111 -3.19 -12.46 15.51
C PRO A 111 -2.18 -13.16 16.40
N ALA A 112 -2.44 -14.43 16.71
CA ALA A 112 -1.44 -15.27 17.31
C ALA A 112 -0.47 -15.73 16.23
N ARG A 113 0.79 -15.36 16.29
CA ARG A 113 1.85 -15.87 15.43
C ARG A 113 2.44 -17.14 16.05
N CYS A 114 2.62 -18.17 15.23
CA CYS A 114 3.26 -19.40 15.66
C CYS A 114 4.52 -19.67 14.86
N ASP A 115 5.54 -20.19 15.54
CA ASP A 115 6.73 -20.70 14.88
C ASP A 115 6.42 -22.01 14.12
N ALA A 116 7.40 -22.53 13.37
CA ALA A 116 7.28 -23.77 12.62
C ALA A 116 6.97 -25.00 13.50
N GLN A 117 7.09 -24.87 14.81
CA GLN A 117 6.79 -25.89 15.83
C GLN A 117 5.40 -25.72 16.43
N GLY A 118 4.69 -24.64 16.09
CA GLY A 118 3.36 -24.33 16.60
C GLY A 118 3.38 -23.57 17.94
N ASN A 119 4.54 -23.08 18.39
CA ASN A 119 4.61 -22.26 19.60
C ASN A 119 4.23 -20.82 19.28
N LEU A 120 3.46 -20.20 20.19
CA LEU A 120 3.08 -18.80 20.08
C LEU A 120 4.31 -17.89 20.08
N VAL A 121 4.52 -17.16 18.99
CA VAL A 121 5.50 -16.09 18.90
C VAL A 121 4.81 -14.79 19.33
N ARG A 122 5.25 -14.21 20.41
CA ARG A 122 4.76 -12.93 20.91
C ARG A 122 5.58 -11.82 20.27
N ASP A 123 5.02 -11.14 19.29
CA ASP A 123 5.51 -9.85 18.89
C ASP A 123 4.33 -8.86 18.92
N ASP A 124 4.57 -7.67 19.49
CA ASP A 124 3.55 -6.63 19.66
C ASP A 124 3.30 -5.85 18.35
N ALA A 125 3.82 -6.34 17.22
CA ALA A 125 3.92 -5.60 15.99
C ALA A 125 2.62 -5.60 15.18
N THR A 126 1.70 -6.53 15.42
CA THR A 126 0.47 -6.67 14.62
C THR A 126 -0.77 -6.40 15.45
N VAL A 127 -1.63 -5.51 14.99
CA VAL A 127 -2.92 -5.18 15.61
C VAL A 127 -4.02 -5.42 14.60
N LEU A 128 -5.06 -6.16 14.98
CA LEU A 128 -6.30 -6.28 14.22
C LEU A 128 -7.42 -5.51 14.88
N TYR A 129 -8.26 -4.95 14.04
CA TYR A 129 -9.50 -4.30 14.45
C TYR A 129 -10.68 -5.16 13.99
N GLY A 130 -11.76 -5.19 14.77
CA GLY A 130 -12.92 -6.06 14.55
C GLY A 130 -13.73 -5.76 13.28
N ASP A 131 -13.33 -4.79 12.47
CA ASP A 131 -13.93 -4.41 11.19
C ASP A 131 -13.19 -5.00 9.97
N GLY A 132 -12.23 -5.91 10.19
CA GLY A 132 -11.40 -6.49 9.13
C GLY A 132 -10.20 -5.64 8.74
N SER A 133 -9.97 -4.53 9.44
CA SER A 133 -8.77 -3.73 9.30
C SER A 133 -7.66 -4.21 10.24
N GLY A 134 -6.43 -3.78 9.99
CA GLY A 134 -5.31 -4.10 10.86
C GLY A 134 -4.01 -3.44 10.44
N SER A 135 -3.01 -3.54 11.30
CA SER A 135 -1.70 -2.98 11.06
C SER A 135 -0.58 -3.87 11.59
N TYR A 136 0.56 -3.79 10.93
CA TYR A 136 1.82 -4.39 11.33
C TYR A 136 2.89 -3.32 11.45
N PHE A 137 3.76 -3.44 12.44
CA PHE A 137 4.92 -2.55 12.63
C PHE A 137 6.18 -3.42 12.74
N GLY A 138 7.19 -3.15 11.93
CA GLY A 138 8.48 -3.81 12.02
C GLY A 138 9.19 -3.51 13.35
N ALA A 139 10.02 -4.45 13.81
CA ALA A 139 10.69 -4.37 15.10
C ALA A 139 11.66 -3.17 15.24
N ASP A 140 12.15 -2.63 14.14
CA ASP A 140 13.01 -1.45 14.09
C ASP A 140 12.23 -0.12 13.99
N GLY A 141 10.90 -0.19 13.83
CA GLY A 141 9.99 0.95 13.72
C GLY A 141 10.02 1.68 12.37
N ASN A 142 10.74 1.15 11.38
CA ASN A 142 10.85 1.73 10.06
C ASN A 142 9.82 1.17 9.08
N GLU A 143 9.30 -0.01 9.36
CA GLU A 143 8.29 -0.69 8.57
C GLU A 143 6.90 -0.54 9.22
N SER A 144 5.89 -0.22 8.42
CA SER A 144 4.49 -0.25 8.85
C SER A 144 3.57 -0.63 7.69
N THR A 145 2.79 -1.69 7.89
CA THR A 145 1.82 -2.19 6.93
C THR A 145 0.41 -1.99 7.48
N TRP A 146 -0.50 -1.49 6.67
CA TRP A 146 -1.89 -1.23 7.04
C TRP A 146 -2.85 -1.85 6.02
N ASN A 147 -3.88 -2.52 6.53
CA ASN A 147 -5.10 -2.83 5.79
C ASN A 147 -6.26 -2.08 6.46
N TYR A 148 -7.03 -1.31 5.69
CA TYR A 148 -8.11 -0.47 6.24
C TYR A 148 -9.47 -1.18 6.24
N GLY A 149 -9.55 -2.46 5.80
CA GLY A 149 -10.76 -3.28 5.80
C GLY A 149 -11.75 -2.96 4.67
N ASP A 150 -11.54 -1.88 3.95
CA ASP A 150 -12.38 -1.41 2.84
C ASP A 150 -11.83 -1.75 1.44
N GLY A 151 -10.82 -2.60 1.39
CA GLY A 151 -10.10 -2.95 0.15
C GLY A 151 -8.86 -2.12 -0.08
N SER A 152 -8.60 -1.11 0.75
CA SER A 152 -7.41 -0.28 0.68
C SER A 152 -6.35 -0.66 1.72
N GLY A 153 -5.12 -0.19 1.51
CA GLY A 153 -4.02 -0.41 2.45
C GLY A 153 -2.73 0.26 2.03
N SER A 154 -1.73 0.16 2.88
CA SER A 154 -0.41 0.73 2.62
C SER A 154 0.69 -0.08 3.28
N ASP A 155 1.87 -0.01 2.67
CA ASP A 155 3.12 -0.53 3.22
C ASP A 155 4.18 0.57 3.14
N ILE A 156 4.84 0.83 4.25
CA ILE A 156 5.90 1.83 4.36
C ILE A 156 7.12 1.14 4.94
N ASP A 157 8.21 1.12 4.19
CA ASP A 157 9.50 0.57 4.61
C ASP A 157 10.60 1.60 4.31
N GLY A 158 11.06 2.27 5.34
CA GLY A 158 12.09 3.30 5.24
C GLY A 158 11.69 4.43 4.30
N ASP A 159 12.39 4.52 3.15
CA ASP A 159 12.19 5.55 2.13
C ASP A 159 11.16 5.12 1.05
N SER A 160 10.69 3.86 1.10
CA SER A 160 9.69 3.35 0.17
C SER A 160 8.28 3.38 0.76
N SER A 161 7.29 3.54 -0.10
CA SER A 161 5.88 3.43 0.28
C SER A 161 5.03 2.89 -0.86
N THR A 162 4.19 1.92 -0.53
CA THR A 162 3.21 1.32 -1.42
C THR A 162 1.81 1.66 -0.93
N TRP A 163 0.93 2.09 -1.81
CA TRP A 163 -0.46 2.39 -1.49
C TRP A 163 -1.39 1.67 -2.46
N ASN A 164 -2.41 1.02 -1.92
CA ASN A 164 -3.58 0.54 -2.65
C ASN A 164 -4.80 1.30 -2.13
N TYR A 165 -5.57 1.94 -3.01
CA TYR A 165 -6.73 2.75 -2.58
C TYR A 165 -8.05 1.98 -2.62
N GLY A 166 -8.03 0.69 -3.00
CA GLY A 166 -9.21 -0.17 -3.01
C GLY A 166 -10.16 0.03 -4.20
N ASP A 167 -9.97 1.08 -4.98
CA ASP A 167 -10.80 1.45 -6.13
C ASP A 167 -10.17 1.09 -7.49
N GLY A 168 -9.10 0.30 -7.48
CA GLY A 168 -8.31 -0.08 -8.65
C GLY A 168 -7.10 0.82 -8.88
N SER A 169 -6.93 1.87 -8.07
CA SER A 169 -5.79 2.75 -8.12
C SER A 169 -4.76 2.46 -7.02
N GLY A 170 -3.54 2.95 -7.20
CA GLY A 170 -2.48 2.81 -6.22
C GLY A 170 -1.18 3.46 -6.65
N SER A 171 -0.20 3.43 -5.77
CA SER A 171 1.11 4.01 -6.04
C SER A 171 2.25 3.25 -5.36
N TYR A 172 3.44 3.39 -5.93
CA TYR A 172 4.70 3.00 -5.32
C TYR A 172 5.67 4.17 -5.41
N ILE A 173 6.31 4.50 -4.31
CA ILE A 173 7.30 5.58 -4.20
C ILE A 173 8.55 5.00 -3.54
N ASP A 174 9.72 5.23 -4.15
CA ASP A 174 11.01 4.85 -3.61
C ASP A 174 12.03 5.93 -3.98
N GLY A 175 12.42 6.72 -2.99
CA GLY A 175 13.33 7.85 -3.19
C GLY A 175 12.80 8.86 -4.21
N ASN A 176 13.47 8.94 -5.37
CA ASN A 176 13.09 9.85 -6.47
C ASN A 176 12.13 9.21 -7.49
N MET A 177 11.92 7.90 -7.40
CA MET A 177 11.01 7.17 -8.29
C MET A 177 9.60 7.19 -7.72
N SER A 178 8.62 7.43 -8.57
CA SER A 178 7.22 7.24 -8.24
C SER A 178 6.45 6.65 -9.42
N ILE A 179 5.62 5.65 -9.11
CA ILE A 179 4.73 4.97 -10.07
C ILE A 179 3.31 5.16 -9.57
N TRP A 180 2.42 5.65 -10.42
CA TRP A 180 1.01 5.82 -10.11
C TRP A 180 0.15 5.08 -11.11
N ASN A 181 -0.81 4.33 -10.62
CA ASN A 181 -1.92 3.77 -11.38
C ASN A 181 -3.21 4.45 -10.88
N TYR A 182 -3.99 5.06 -11.77
CA TYR A 182 -5.20 5.79 -11.39
C TYR A 182 -6.48 4.95 -11.48
N GLY A 183 -6.36 3.65 -11.83
CA GLY A 183 -7.49 2.72 -11.87
C GLY A 183 -8.40 2.83 -13.09
N ASP A 184 -8.27 3.88 -13.88
CA ASP A 184 -9.07 4.17 -15.09
C ASP A 184 -8.35 3.82 -16.41
N GLY A 185 -7.23 3.14 -16.32
CA GLY A 185 -6.35 2.81 -17.45
C GLY A 185 -5.22 3.82 -17.65
N SER A 186 -5.22 4.92 -16.91
CA SER A 186 -4.13 5.90 -16.91
C SER A 186 -3.11 5.61 -15.81
N GLY A 187 -1.92 6.20 -15.96
CA GLY A 187 -0.85 6.05 -15.00
C GLY A 187 0.34 6.93 -15.30
N SER A 188 1.28 6.99 -14.37
CA SER A 188 2.53 7.72 -14.56
C SER A 188 3.73 7.01 -13.94
N TYR A 189 4.88 7.24 -14.52
CA TYR A 189 6.18 6.88 -14.00
C TYR A 189 7.05 8.13 -13.97
N ILE A 190 7.65 8.43 -12.83
CA ILE A 190 8.55 9.57 -12.65
C ILE A 190 9.81 9.06 -11.95
N ASP A 191 10.98 9.38 -12.50
CA ASP A 191 12.28 9.10 -11.90
C ASP A 191 13.26 10.22 -12.27
N GLY A 192 13.54 11.06 -11.31
CA GLY A 192 14.37 12.25 -11.52
C GLY A 192 13.81 13.18 -12.59
N ASP A 193 14.57 13.35 -13.69
CA ASP A 193 14.19 14.23 -14.82
C ASP A 193 13.30 13.52 -15.87
N VAL A 194 13.07 12.21 -15.70
CA VAL A 194 12.22 11.41 -16.61
C VAL A 194 10.80 11.38 -16.08
N SER A 195 9.82 11.67 -16.93
CA SER A 195 8.42 11.46 -16.63
C SER A 195 7.70 10.85 -17.84
N ILE A 196 6.94 9.77 -17.58
CA ILE A 196 6.15 9.07 -18.58
C ILE A 196 4.70 9.05 -18.10
N TRP A 197 3.80 9.45 -18.96
CA TRP A 197 2.36 9.48 -18.70
C TRP A 197 1.61 8.65 -19.71
N ILE A 198 0.67 7.85 -19.24
CA ILE A 198 -0.29 7.06 -20.02
C ILE A 198 -1.67 7.60 -19.66
N TYR A 199 -2.46 8.01 -20.66
CA TYR A 199 -3.77 8.64 -20.39
C TYR A 199 -4.97 7.68 -20.51
N GLY A 200 -4.71 6.38 -20.71
CA GLY A 200 -5.76 5.35 -20.79
C GLY A 200 -6.54 5.32 -22.09
N ASP A 201 -6.51 6.38 -22.90
CA ASP A 201 -7.18 6.51 -24.18
C ASP A 201 -6.30 6.11 -25.38
N GLY A 202 -5.12 5.58 -25.13
CA GLY A 202 -4.12 5.21 -26.14
C GLY A 202 -3.11 6.32 -26.44
N SER A 203 -3.22 7.46 -25.77
CA SER A 203 -2.26 8.56 -25.82
C SER A 203 -1.30 8.54 -24.63
N GLY A 204 -0.22 9.33 -24.72
CA GLY A 204 0.74 9.49 -23.64
C GLY A 204 1.93 10.36 -24.01
N SER A 205 2.79 10.58 -23.03
CA SER A 205 3.99 11.40 -23.21
C SER A 205 5.19 10.81 -22.49
N HIS A 206 6.39 11.10 -22.99
CA HIS A 206 7.66 10.86 -22.34
C HIS A 206 8.45 12.16 -22.37
N ILE A 207 8.86 12.62 -21.22
CA ILE A 207 9.69 13.82 -21.06
C ILE A 207 10.98 13.38 -20.35
N ASP A 208 12.12 13.73 -20.91
CA ASP A 208 13.45 13.49 -20.37
C ASP A 208 14.27 14.78 -20.50
N GLY A 209 14.37 15.51 -19.43
CA GLY A 209 15.03 16.80 -19.39
C GLY A 209 14.45 17.78 -20.41
N SER A 210 15.19 18.02 -21.52
CA SER A 210 14.78 18.93 -22.60
C SER A 210 14.09 18.23 -23.76
N ALA A 211 14.05 16.90 -23.80
CA ALA A 211 13.41 16.12 -24.85
C ALA A 211 11.98 15.73 -24.44
N SER A 212 11.08 15.73 -25.40
CA SER A 212 9.70 15.27 -25.19
C SER A 212 9.20 14.48 -26.40
N ILE A 213 8.51 13.37 -26.12
CA ILE A 213 7.78 12.55 -27.07
C ILE A 213 6.31 12.63 -26.68
N TRP A 214 5.44 12.88 -27.67
CA TRP A 214 4.00 12.84 -27.48
C TRP A 214 3.37 11.88 -28.48
N ASN A 215 2.52 11.00 -28.00
CA ASN A 215 1.62 10.16 -28.78
C ASN A 215 0.18 10.61 -28.48
N TYR A 216 -0.57 11.04 -29.48
CA TYR A 216 -1.92 11.56 -29.28
C TYR A 216 -3.02 10.48 -29.37
N GLY A 217 -2.64 9.20 -29.55
CA GLY A 217 -3.58 8.07 -29.58
C GLY A 217 -4.41 7.95 -30.86
N ASP A 218 -4.33 8.91 -31.76
CA ASP A 218 -5.03 8.96 -33.06
C ASP A 218 -4.14 8.59 -34.26
N GLY A 219 -2.94 8.09 -34.00
CA GLY A 219 -1.91 7.79 -34.99
C GLY A 219 -0.93 8.93 -35.20
N SER A 220 -1.18 10.09 -34.61
CA SER A 220 -0.27 11.25 -34.70
C SER A 220 0.65 11.30 -33.43
N GLY A 221 1.73 12.08 -33.57
CA GLY A 221 2.65 12.31 -32.49
C GLY A 221 3.79 13.24 -32.81
N SER A 222 4.59 13.58 -31.81
CA SER A 222 5.71 14.49 -32.01
C SER A 222 6.91 14.10 -31.13
N TYR A 223 8.07 14.50 -31.58
CA TYR A 223 9.30 14.53 -30.81
C TYR A 223 9.91 15.93 -30.90
N VAL A 224 10.28 16.47 -29.76
CA VAL A 224 10.95 17.77 -29.70
C VAL A 224 12.13 17.65 -28.71
N ASP A 225 13.29 18.06 -29.15
CA ASP A 225 14.44 18.37 -28.29
C ASP A 225 14.94 19.78 -28.57
N GLY A 226 15.89 20.29 -27.81
CA GLY A 226 16.40 21.67 -28.01
C GLY A 226 17.00 21.96 -29.39
N SER A 227 17.15 20.96 -30.26
CA SER A 227 17.82 21.06 -31.57
C SER A 227 16.96 20.63 -32.73
N ALA A 228 15.95 19.78 -32.51
CA ALA A 228 15.12 19.18 -33.56
C ALA A 228 13.67 19.07 -33.14
N SER A 229 12.77 19.07 -34.12
CA SER A 229 11.37 18.70 -33.95
C SER A 229 10.92 17.78 -35.08
N ILE A 230 10.19 16.70 -34.73
CA ILE A 230 9.56 15.75 -35.64
C ILE A 230 8.08 15.75 -35.34
N TRP A 231 7.26 15.84 -36.38
CA TRP A 231 5.82 15.74 -36.28
C TRP A 231 5.31 14.69 -37.28
N ASN A 232 4.51 13.76 -36.79
CA ASN A 232 3.69 12.85 -37.59
C ASN A 232 2.22 13.22 -37.34
N TYR A 233 1.48 13.56 -38.39
CA TYR A 233 0.08 14.00 -38.26
C TYR A 233 -0.94 12.85 -38.29
N GLY A 234 -0.47 11.59 -38.46
CA GLY A 234 -1.32 10.39 -38.44
C GLY A 234 -2.03 10.13 -39.80
N ASP A 235 -1.99 11.04 -40.73
CA ASP A 235 -2.60 10.95 -42.06
C ASP A 235 -1.59 10.64 -43.20
N GLY A 236 -0.40 10.22 -42.82
CA GLY A 236 0.72 9.98 -43.74
C GLY A 236 1.62 11.22 -43.92
N SER A 237 1.18 12.39 -43.49
CA SER A 237 1.98 13.62 -43.56
C SER A 237 2.79 13.87 -42.29
N GLY A 238 3.80 14.75 -42.39
CA GLY A 238 4.63 15.11 -41.25
C GLY A 238 5.71 16.14 -41.59
N SER A 239 6.49 16.48 -40.58
CA SER A 239 7.59 17.44 -40.74
C SER A 239 8.78 17.09 -39.83
N TYR A 240 9.96 17.53 -40.26
CA TYR A 240 11.20 17.50 -39.50
C TYR A 240 11.90 18.82 -39.65
N ILE A 241 12.24 19.45 -38.56
CA ILE A 241 12.89 20.76 -38.52
C ILE A 241 14.09 20.70 -37.58
N THR A 242 15.24 21.16 -38.07
CA THR A 242 16.45 21.45 -37.29
C THR A 242 16.95 22.85 -37.67
N GLY A 243 18.03 23.31 -37.02
CA GLY A 243 18.65 24.60 -37.42
C GLY A 243 19.18 24.65 -38.87
N ARG A 244 19.22 23.52 -39.58
CA ARG A 244 19.81 23.43 -40.94
C ARG A 244 18.91 22.76 -41.96
N VAL A 245 17.95 21.94 -41.52
CA VAL A 245 17.12 21.11 -42.39
C VAL A 245 15.67 21.35 -42.06
N SER A 246 14.84 21.60 -43.05
CA SER A 246 13.38 21.64 -42.95
C SER A 246 12.81 20.65 -43.97
N MET A 247 12.18 19.61 -43.48
CA MET A 247 11.45 18.62 -44.31
C MET A 247 9.95 18.75 -44.08
N ARG A 248 9.19 18.62 -45.13
CA ARG A 248 7.73 18.50 -45.09
C ARG A 248 7.30 17.33 -45.97
N ASN A 249 6.62 16.36 -45.41
CA ASN A 249 5.95 15.28 -46.12
C ASN A 249 4.45 15.62 -46.22
N ASN A 250 3.88 15.53 -47.43
CA ASN A 250 2.46 15.85 -47.67
C ASN A 250 1.55 14.60 -47.45
N GLY A 251 2.10 13.40 -47.30
CA GLY A 251 1.35 12.16 -47.16
C GLY A 251 0.84 11.53 -48.45
N ASP A 252 1.09 12.16 -49.59
CA ASP A 252 0.60 11.77 -50.92
C ASP A 252 1.73 11.28 -51.86
N GLY A 253 2.89 10.98 -51.34
CA GLY A 253 4.09 10.63 -52.12
C GLY A 253 4.97 11.82 -52.46
N THR A 254 4.58 13.02 -52.06
CA THR A 254 5.32 14.27 -52.32
C THR A 254 5.73 14.98 -51.05
N GLY A 255 6.74 15.81 -51.12
CA GLY A 255 7.19 16.65 -50.03
C GLY A 255 8.20 17.70 -50.44
N THR A 256 8.83 18.33 -49.44
CA THR A 256 9.90 19.31 -49.69
C THR A 256 11.06 19.11 -48.70
N VAL A 257 12.28 19.35 -49.16
CA VAL A 257 13.49 19.47 -48.31
C VAL A 257 14.06 20.88 -48.57
N ASN A 258 14.12 21.69 -47.53
CA ASN A 258 14.56 23.09 -47.60
C ASN A 258 13.85 23.88 -48.77
N GLY A 259 12.57 23.59 -48.95
CA GLY A 259 11.76 24.21 -50.03
C GLY A 259 11.88 23.57 -51.41
N VAL A 260 12.77 22.56 -51.59
CA VAL A 260 12.91 21.84 -52.87
C VAL A 260 11.98 20.64 -52.87
N ALA A 261 11.14 20.54 -53.92
CA ALA A 261 10.22 19.43 -54.11
C ALA A 261 10.96 18.09 -54.18
N THR A 262 10.51 17.10 -53.44
CA THR A 262 11.15 15.79 -53.28
C THR A 262 10.08 14.71 -53.16
N ALA A 263 10.30 13.54 -53.75
CA ALA A 263 9.45 12.38 -53.50
C ALA A 263 9.66 11.88 -52.09
N MET A 264 8.59 11.62 -51.34
CA MET A 264 8.60 11.14 -49.97
C MET A 264 7.51 10.09 -49.78
N GLU A 265 7.85 8.98 -49.13
CA GLU A 265 6.83 7.98 -48.75
C GLU A 265 5.95 8.51 -47.60
N PRO A 266 4.65 8.20 -47.59
CA PRO A 266 3.79 8.53 -46.47
C PRO A 266 4.30 7.95 -45.14
N LEU A 267 4.16 8.71 -44.06
CA LEU A 267 4.55 8.24 -42.72
C LEU A 267 3.54 7.22 -42.17
N PRO A 268 4.00 6.13 -41.58
CA PRO A 268 3.07 5.23 -40.90
C PRO A 268 2.50 5.93 -39.64
N PRO A 269 1.23 5.66 -39.29
CA PRO A 269 0.65 6.16 -38.04
C PRO A 269 1.38 5.56 -36.83
N LEU A 270 1.45 6.32 -35.73
CA LEU A 270 1.96 5.81 -34.46
C LEU A 270 0.98 4.78 -33.87
N PRO A 271 1.51 3.70 -33.27
CA PRO A 271 0.65 2.77 -32.52
C PRO A 271 0.10 3.44 -31.27
N ARG A 272 -1.08 3.03 -30.85
CA ARG A 272 -1.65 3.45 -29.56
C ARG A 272 -0.84 2.87 -28.40
N LEU A 273 -0.75 3.61 -27.33
CA LEU A 273 -0.19 3.09 -26.08
C LEU A 273 -1.17 2.13 -25.39
N GLY A 274 -0.63 1.18 -24.63
CA GLY A 274 -1.42 0.34 -23.74
C GLY A 274 -2.02 1.16 -22.57
N ALA A 275 -3.01 0.59 -21.91
CA ALA A 275 -3.57 1.13 -20.68
C ALA A 275 -2.98 0.38 -19.46
N SER A 276 -2.88 1.04 -18.32
CA SER A 276 -2.57 0.40 -17.05
C SER A 276 -3.78 -0.40 -16.56
N PRO A 277 -3.65 -1.71 -16.26
CA PRO A 277 -4.76 -2.44 -15.67
C PRO A 277 -5.04 -1.94 -14.26
N PRO A 278 -6.31 -1.95 -13.80
CA PRO A 278 -6.62 -1.58 -12.43
C PRO A 278 -6.03 -2.59 -11.44
N LEU A 279 -5.60 -2.12 -10.27
CA LEU A 279 -5.11 -2.96 -9.19
C LEU A 279 -6.26 -3.73 -8.54
N ALA A 280 -5.97 -4.94 -8.04
CA ALA A 280 -6.93 -5.67 -7.23
C ALA A 280 -7.06 -5.01 -5.84
N ALA A 281 -8.30 -4.91 -5.34
CA ALA A 281 -8.53 -4.48 -3.96
C ALA A 281 -7.97 -5.53 -2.98
N LEU A 282 -7.45 -5.06 -1.86
CA LEU A 282 -6.98 -5.93 -0.78
C LEU A 282 -8.16 -6.69 -0.17
N GLN A 283 -7.94 -7.94 0.18
CA GLN A 283 -8.94 -8.70 0.90
C GLN A 283 -8.92 -8.29 2.38
N PRO A 284 -10.08 -8.27 3.06
CA PRO A 284 -10.11 -8.17 4.51
C PRO A 284 -9.24 -9.25 5.16
N LEU A 285 -8.60 -8.92 6.25
CA LEU A 285 -7.66 -9.82 6.90
C LEU A 285 -8.36 -11.06 7.43
N ALA A 286 -7.85 -12.22 7.07
CA ALA A 286 -8.38 -13.52 7.45
C ALA A 286 -7.50 -14.26 8.49
N PRO A 287 -8.01 -15.23 9.24
CA PRO A 287 -7.48 -15.70 10.53
C PRO A 287 -6.19 -16.55 10.52
N SER A 288 -5.34 -16.40 11.52
CA SER A 288 -3.98 -16.92 11.74
C SER A 288 -3.87 -18.18 12.65
N CYS A 289 -2.68 -18.62 13.13
CA CYS A 289 -2.55 -19.82 13.98
C CYS A 289 -3.28 -19.71 15.33
N GLY A 290 -4.04 -18.65 15.49
CA GLY A 290 -4.94 -18.39 16.59
C GLY A 290 -5.20 -16.92 16.76
N THR A 291 -6.06 -16.59 17.69
CA THR A 291 -6.36 -15.24 18.11
C THR A 291 -5.89 -15.05 19.54
N LEU A 292 -5.14 -14.00 19.79
CA LEU A 292 -4.71 -13.62 21.14
C LEU A 292 -5.54 -12.43 21.62
N VAL A 293 -6.36 -12.64 22.64
CA VAL A 293 -7.13 -11.59 23.29
C VAL A 293 -6.42 -11.17 24.56
N THR A 294 -5.98 -9.92 24.65
CA THR A 294 -5.29 -9.39 25.83
C THR A 294 -6.22 -8.56 26.70
N LEU A 295 -6.31 -8.93 27.96
CA LEU A 295 -7.09 -8.25 28.99
C LEU A 295 -6.15 -7.56 29.99
N PRO A 296 -6.19 -6.22 30.10
CA PRO A 296 -5.37 -5.50 31.06
C PRO A 296 -5.67 -5.93 32.51
N GLY A 297 -4.63 -6.30 33.26
CA GLY A 297 -4.79 -6.80 34.63
C GLY A 297 -5.46 -5.81 35.60
N GLY A 298 -5.30 -4.50 35.35
CA GLY A 298 -5.95 -3.46 36.16
C GLY A 298 -7.47 -3.35 35.94
N VAL A 299 -7.99 -3.89 34.82
CA VAL A 299 -9.43 -4.03 34.58
C VAL A 299 -9.99 -5.25 35.35
N LEU A 300 -9.20 -6.33 35.39
CA LEU A 300 -9.64 -7.61 35.96
C LEU A 300 -9.45 -7.69 37.48
N PHE A 301 -8.35 -7.16 38.02
CA PHE A 301 -7.91 -7.43 39.41
C PHE A 301 -7.42 -6.16 40.11
N ASP A 302 -7.57 -6.15 41.42
CA ASP A 302 -6.82 -5.21 42.25
C ASP A 302 -5.34 -5.63 42.40
N PHE A 303 -4.48 -4.67 42.81
CA PHE A 303 -3.05 -4.92 42.95
C PHE A 303 -2.78 -6.07 43.93
N GLY A 304 -1.96 -7.03 43.51
CA GLY A 304 -1.62 -8.21 44.28
C GLY A 304 -2.75 -9.24 44.49
N SER A 305 -3.93 -8.99 43.89
CA SER A 305 -5.11 -9.86 43.96
C SER A 305 -5.26 -10.75 42.73
N ALA A 306 -5.94 -11.87 42.90
CA ALA A 306 -6.51 -12.72 41.84
C ALA A 306 -8.04 -12.78 41.95
N GLU A 307 -8.67 -12.01 42.83
CA GLU A 307 -10.12 -11.88 42.90
C GLU A 307 -10.59 -10.92 41.81
N LEU A 308 -11.54 -11.36 40.99
CA LEU A 308 -12.09 -10.56 39.88
C LEU A 308 -12.87 -9.38 40.43
N ARG A 309 -12.63 -8.21 39.88
CA ARG A 309 -13.38 -6.98 40.15
C ARG A 309 -14.79 -7.07 39.56
N PRO A 310 -15.78 -6.40 40.14
CA PRO A 310 -17.12 -6.35 39.57
C PRO A 310 -17.13 -5.78 38.12
N GLU A 311 -16.24 -4.83 37.83
CA GLU A 311 -16.09 -4.18 36.53
C GLU A 311 -15.58 -5.11 35.44
N ALA A 312 -14.88 -6.20 35.81
CA ALA A 312 -14.45 -7.24 34.87
C ALA A 312 -15.64 -8.00 34.24
N GLY A 313 -16.84 -7.90 34.81
CA GLY A 313 -18.00 -8.65 34.37
C GLY A 313 -18.32 -8.45 32.90
N ALA A 314 -18.42 -7.20 32.45
CA ALA A 314 -18.77 -6.86 31.06
C ALA A 314 -17.71 -7.36 30.06
N VAL A 315 -16.42 -7.23 30.40
CA VAL A 315 -15.32 -7.71 29.57
C VAL A 315 -15.35 -9.23 29.42
N LEU A 316 -15.59 -9.94 30.52
CA LEU A 316 -15.67 -11.40 30.51
C LEU A 316 -16.97 -11.92 29.85
N ASP A 317 -18.04 -11.12 29.85
CA ASP A 317 -19.26 -11.43 29.10
C ASP A 317 -18.99 -11.37 27.60
N ALA A 318 -18.28 -10.34 27.11
CA ALA A 318 -17.88 -10.20 25.70
C ALA A 318 -16.95 -11.33 25.26
N VAL A 319 -15.96 -11.68 26.07
CA VAL A 319 -15.06 -12.82 25.79
C VAL A 319 -15.82 -14.14 25.75
N ALA A 320 -16.77 -14.35 26.69
CA ALA A 320 -17.58 -15.56 26.71
C ALA A 320 -18.50 -15.67 25.49
N GLU A 321 -19.04 -14.55 25.01
CA GLU A 321 -19.81 -14.47 23.76
C GLU A 321 -18.92 -14.86 22.56
N ALA A 322 -17.72 -14.29 22.45
CA ALA A 322 -16.74 -14.62 21.42
C ALA A 322 -16.41 -16.12 21.41
N LEU A 323 -16.21 -16.72 22.58
CA LEU A 323 -15.92 -18.14 22.76
C LEU A 323 -17.17 -19.05 22.66
N GLY A 324 -18.36 -18.48 22.63
CA GLY A 324 -19.64 -19.22 22.56
C GLY A 324 -19.98 -19.75 21.17
N GLY A 325 -19.25 -19.32 20.12
CA GLY A 325 -19.43 -19.74 18.74
C GLY A 325 -19.16 -21.25 18.52
N PRO A 326 -19.58 -21.81 17.36
CA PRO A 326 -19.33 -23.21 17.02
C PRO A 326 -17.86 -23.58 16.91
N LEU A 327 -17.00 -22.61 16.70
CA LEU A 327 -15.59 -22.73 16.38
C LEU A 327 -14.72 -23.11 17.60
N ALA A 328 -15.01 -22.57 18.76
CA ALA A 328 -14.23 -22.83 19.98
C ALA A 328 -14.53 -24.18 20.69
N ARG A 329 -15.41 -25.00 20.15
CA ARG A 329 -15.85 -26.23 20.84
C ARG A 329 -14.92 -27.43 20.73
N THR A 330 -13.96 -27.40 19.82
CA THR A 330 -13.09 -28.54 19.50
C THR A 330 -11.64 -28.34 19.89
N SER A 331 -11.19 -27.11 20.08
CA SER A 331 -9.80 -26.78 20.39
C SER A 331 -9.67 -26.24 21.83
N THR A 332 -8.55 -26.51 22.50
CA THR A 332 -8.30 -26.00 23.85
C THR A 332 -7.91 -24.53 23.77
N VAL A 333 -8.67 -23.68 24.44
CA VAL A 333 -8.35 -22.26 24.63
C VAL A 333 -7.45 -22.11 25.84
N THR A 334 -6.30 -21.48 25.70
CA THR A 334 -5.35 -21.26 26.79
C THR A 334 -5.55 -19.87 27.38
N VAL A 335 -5.70 -19.81 28.70
CA VAL A 335 -5.78 -18.55 29.46
C VAL A 335 -4.46 -18.36 30.21
N GLU A 336 -3.70 -17.35 29.86
CA GLU A 336 -2.35 -17.11 30.32
C GLU A 336 -2.31 -15.91 31.27
N GLY A 337 -1.79 -16.08 32.47
CA GLY A 337 -1.60 -15.02 33.46
C GLY A 337 -0.18 -14.50 33.47
N HIS A 338 -0.02 -13.16 33.52
CA HIS A 338 1.26 -12.48 33.56
C HIS A 338 1.32 -11.44 34.68
N THR A 339 2.54 -11.17 35.20
CA THR A 339 2.83 -10.13 36.18
C THR A 339 3.92 -9.19 35.66
N ASP A 340 4.11 -8.10 36.38
CA ASP A 340 5.34 -7.30 36.30
C ASP A 340 6.43 -7.92 37.20
N SER A 341 7.59 -7.27 37.26
CA SER A 341 8.76 -7.69 38.04
C SER A 341 8.80 -7.18 39.49
N VAL A 342 7.68 -6.78 40.09
CA VAL A 342 7.63 -6.15 41.45
C VAL A 342 7.53 -7.16 42.57
N SER A 343 7.84 -8.38 42.44
CA SER A 343 7.88 -9.36 43.54
C SER A 343 8.90 -10.42 43.22
N ASP A 344 9.04 -11.41 44.07
CA ASP A 344 9.87 -12.55 43.71
C ASP A 344 9.18 -13.47 42.69
N ASP A 345 9.99 -14.16 41.90
CA ASP A 345 9.54 -15.03 40.79
C ASP A 345 8.50 -16.05 41.23
N ALA A 346 8.69 -16.66 42.43
CA ALA A 346 7.78 -17.69 42.93
C ALA A 346 6.41 -17.11 43.29
N PHE A 347 6.37 -15.90 43.85
CA PHE A 347 5.12 -15.18 44.13
C PHE A 347 4.43 -14.80 42.84
N ASN A 348 5.18 -14.22 41.88
CA ASN A 348 4.66 -13.79 40.59
C ASN A 348 4.12 -14.98 39.80
N LEU A 349 4.81 -16.09 39.77
CA LEU A 349 4.32 -17.32 39.13
C LEU A 349 3.01 -17.82 39.78
N ALA A 350 2.96 -17.88 41.13
CA ALA A 350 1.76 -18.30 41.82
C ALA A 350 0.60 -17.31 41.68
N LEU A 351 0.86 -16.01 41.61
CA LEU A 351 -0.16 -14.98 41.40
C LEU A 351 -0.75 -15.04 39.98
N SER A 352 0.11 -15.16 38.97
CA SER A 352 -0.31 -15.28 37.57
C SER A 352 -1.16 -16.53 37.33
N GLN A 353 -0.78 -17.66 37.91
CA GLN A 353 -1.58 -18.90 37.84
C GLN A 353 -2.98 -18.70 38.43
N ARG A 354 -3.07 -18.15 39.65
CA ARG A 354 -4.38 -17.90 40.28
C ARG A 354 -5.24 -16.92 39.49
N ARG A 355 -4.65 -15.94 38.81
CA ARG A 355 -5.36 -15.00 37.94
C ARG A 355 -5.93 -15.70 36.70
N ALA A 356 -5.14 -16.55 36.05
CA ALA A 356 -5.60 -17.38 34.94
C ALA A 356 -6.74 -18.32 35.40
N ASP A 357 -6.58 -19.00 36.54
CA ASP A 357 -7.64 -19.85 37.09
C ASP A 357 -8.95 -19.08 37.36
N SER A 358 -8.87 -17.86 37.91
CA SER A 358 -10.05 -17.02 38.16
C SER A 358 -10.78 -16.62 36.89
N VAL A 359 -10.05 -16.36 35.79
CA VAL A 359 -10.64 -16.05 34.50
C VAL A 359 -11.29 -17.30 33.88
N VAL A 360 -10.63 -18.45 33.92
CA VAL A 360 -11.19 -19.75 33.48
C VAL A 360 -12.49 -20.05 34.22
N ASP A 361 -12.50 -19.97 35.55
CA ASP A 361 -13.68 -20.21 36.37
C ASP A 361 -14.85 -19.27 35.99
N ALA A 362 -14.52 -18.01 35.73
CA ALA A 362 -15.50 -17.01 35.32
C ALA A 362 -16.09 -17.27 33.90
N LEU A 363 -15.27 -17.74 32.96
CA LEU A 363 -15.71 -18.10 31.61
C LEU A 363 -16.55 -19.40 31.63
N VAL A 364 -16.14 -20.39 32.43
CA VAL A 364 -16.95 -21.61 32.66
C VAL A 364 -18.31 -21.26 33.27
N GLY A 365 -18.31 -20.36 34.28
CA GLY A 365 -19.56 -19.87 34.89
C GLY A 365 -20.49 -19.13 33.91
N ARG A 366 -19.98 -18.61 32.80
CA ARG A 366 -20.72 -17.98 31.69
C ARG A 366 -21.17 -18.95 30.61
N GLY A 367 -20.85 -20.23 30.76
CA GLY A 367 -21.29 -21.28 29.84
C GLY A 367 -20.38 -21.46 28.62
N VAL A 368 -19.14 -20.99 28.65
CA VAL A 368 -18.14 -21.31 27.61
C VAL A 368 -17.97 -22.83 27.57
N GLY A 369 -18.24 -23.42 26.41
CA GLY A 369 -18.21 -24.87 26.19
C GLY A 369 -16.89 -25.40 25.64
N ALA A 370 -15.93 -24.51 25.32
CA ALA A 370 -14.59 -24.89 24.90
C ALA A 370 -13.81 -25.51 26.07
N PRO A 371 -12.89 -26.45 25.80
CA PRO A 371 -11.88 -26.82 26.80
C PRO A 371 -11.02 -25.60 27.13
N LEU A 372 -10.91 -25.26 28.43
CA LEU A 372 -10.11 -24.11 28.88
C LEU A 372 -8.94 -24.64 29.71
N GLU A 373 -7.73 -24.09 29.47
CA GLU A 373 -6.52 -24.38 30.25
C GLU A 373 -5.96 -23.07 30.82
N ALA A 374 -5.66 -23.07 32.12
CA ALA A 374 -5.06 -21.93 32.82
C ALA A 374 -3.56 -22.14 32.98
N VAL A 375 -2.74 -21.16 32.56
CA VAL A 375 -1.29 -21.21 32.71
C VAL A 375 -0.76 -19.89 33.28
N GLY A 376 0.07 -19.97 34.33
CA GLY A 376 0.76 -18.80 34.89
C GLY A 376 2.20 -18.71 34.39
N PHE A 377 2.58 -17.57 33.86
CA PHE A 377 3.95 -17.29 33.39
C PHE A 377 4.73 -16.35 34.33
N GLY A 378 4.08 -15.79 35.37
CA GLY A 378 4.72 -14.78 36.20
C GLY A 378 5.23 -13.61 35.39
N GLU A 379 6.47 -13.20 35.60
CA GLU A 379 7.16 -12.11 34.90
C GLU A 379 8.03 -12.55 33.72
N THR A 380 8.02 -13.86 33.38
CA THR A 380 8.98 -14.44 32.42
C THR A 380 8.75 -14.03 30.96
N LEU A 381 7.55 -13.50 30.64
CA LEU A 381 7.15 -13.09 29.32
C LEU A 381 6.67 -11.62 29.33
N PRO A 382 7.57 -10.65 29.52
CA PRO A 382 7.20 -9.24 29.50
C PRO A 382 6.94 -8.78 28.06
N VAL A 383 5.90 -7.98 27.84
CA VAL A 383 5.59 -7.30 26.56
C VAL A 383 6.16 -5.89 26.52
N ALA A 384 6.62 -5.37 27.63
CA ALA A 384 7.30 -4.10 27.73
C ALA A 384 8.41 -4.16 28.77
N ALA A 385 9.45 -3.33 28.60
CA ALA A 385 10.53 -3.26 29.56
C ALA A 385 10.01 -2.79 30.95
N ASN A 386 10.30 -3.56 32.01
CA ASN A 386 9.98 -3.16 33.38
C ASN A 386 10.84 -1.98 33.86
N GLU A 387 12.03 -1.80 33.27
CA GLU A 387 12.99 -0.72 33.54
C GLU A 387 13.57 -0.21 32.22
N ILE A 388 13.83 1.09 32.14
CA ILE A 388 14.51 1.71 30.99
C ILE A 388 15.77 2.40 31.49
N GLY A 389 16.93 1.95 31.04
CA GLY A 389 18.23 2.50 31.46
C GLY A 389 18.49 2.35 32.98
N GLY A 390 17.95 1.34 33.63
CA GLY A 390 18.04 1.11 35.07
C GLY A 390 17.09 1.97 35.92
N VAL A 391 16.13 2.64 35.27
CA VAL A 391 15.08 3.44 35.92
C VAL A 391 13.76 2.68 35.79
N ASP A 392 12.99 2.62 36.85
CA ASP A 392 11.68 2.01 36.92
C ASP A 392 10.75 2.53 35.79
N ASN A 393 10.05 1.63 35.07
CA ASN A 393 9.09 1.94 34.01
C ASN A 393 7.66 1.49 34.41
N PRO A 394 6.91 2.33 35.13
CA PRO A 394 5.55 1.99 35.57
C PRO A 394 4.58 1.69 34.43
N ALA A 395 4.75 2.34 33.27
CA ALA A 395 3.91 2.13 32.08
C ALA A 395 4.16 0.73 31.49
N GLY A 396 5.43 0.32 31.33
CA GLY A 396 5.77 -1.03 30.89
C GLY A 396 5.27 -2.10 31.85
N ARG A 397 5.42 -1.87 33.17
CA ARG A 397 4.87 -2.80 34.16
C ARG A 397 3.34 -2.91 34.09
N GLN A 398 2.64 -1.82 33.76
CA GLN A 398 1.19 -1.88 33.60
C GLN A 398 0.80 -2.80 32.44
N LEU A 399 1.50 -2.75 31.33
CA LEU A 399 1.30 -3.63 30.18
C LEU A 399 1.63 -5.09 30.52
N ASN A 400 2.67 -5.32 31.31
CA ASN A 400 3.06 -6.66 31.72
C ASN A 400 2.04 -7.34 32.65
N ARG A 401 1.28 -6.57 33.44
CA ARG A 401 0.17 -7.08 34.28
C ARG A 401 -1.08 -7.30 33.40
N ARG A 402 -1.21 -8.48 32.80
CA ARG A 402 -2.26 -8.83 31.88
C ARG A 402 -2.70 -10.28 32.01
N VAL A 403 -3.84 -10.60 31.42
CA VAL A 403 -4.24 -11.97 31.08
C VAL A 403 -4.41 -12.04 29.57
N GLU A 404 -3.85 -13.08 28.97
CA GLU A 404 -3.96 -13.36 27.55
C GLU A 404 -4.84 -14.61 27.36
N ILE A 405 -5.70 -14.60 26.35
CA ILE A 405 -6.53 -15.73 25.97
C ILE A 405 -6.15 -16.11 24.55
N LEU A 406 -5.48 -17.24 24.41
CA LEU A 406 -5.08 -17.81 23.13
C LEU A 406 -6.21 -18.73 22.63
N ILE A 407 -6.83 -18.35 21.55
CA ILE A 407 -7.87 -19.10 20.86
C ILE A 407 -7.20 -19.73 19.62
N PRO A 408 -7.00 -21.05 19.55
CA PRO A 408 -6.39 -21.67 18.38
C PRO A 408 -7.30 -21.59 17.17
N PRO A 409 -6.74 -21.73 15.95
CA PRO A 409 -7.50 -21.72 14.71
C PRO A 409 -8.45 -22.93 14.63
N VAL A 410 -9.40 -22.85 13.73
CA VAL A 410 -10.43 -23.89 13.55
C VAL A 410 -9.97 -24.96 12.57
#